data_b026e1978e6e9e4af69456303d12bed1
#
_entry.id   b026e1978e6e9e4af69456303d12bed1
#
_cell.length_a   1.000
_cell.length_b   1.000
_cell.length_c   1.000
_cell.angle_alpha   90.00
_cell.angle_beta   90.00
_cell.angle_gamma   90.00
#
_symmetry.space_group_name_H-M   'P 1'
#
loop_
_entity.id
_entity.type
_entity.pdbx_description
1 polymer ?
#
loop_
_entity_poly.entity_id
_entity_poly.type
_entity_poly.pdbx_seq_one_letter_code
_entity_poly.pdbx_strand_id
1 'polypeptide(L)'
;MYNTPSSTVPISADHNTINPFVIVSDANGFIRFVEAVFGGKEAEHVRTLDRDGKIIHAEVVVGGSTIMLSDSKDDWPFTPAFLQIYVSDAETCLNTAAQLGAQVVTPLCDFYGGYRLARILDPWKNLWWLYEPDTQPVSQNQRDSDTEWHDRKPSLVYTTLMDTMGSLGRPESRERDHES
;
A
#
# COMPACT_ATOMS: atom_id res chain seq x y z
N MET A 1 10.02 31.31 -15.66
CA MET A 1 10.54 30.97 -14.33
C MET A 1 9.34 30.73 -13.44
N TYR A 2 9.09 29.48 -13.05
CA TYR A 2 8.05 29.18 -12.08
C TYR A 2 8.61 29.51 -10.69
N ASN A 3 7.98 30.46 -10.01
CA ASN A 3 8.26 30.72 -8.61
C ASN A 3 7.76 29.51 -7.81
N THR A 4 8.65 28.64 -7.39
CA THR A 4 8.31 27.54 -6.48
C THR A 4 8.00 28.18 -5.14
N PRO A 5 6.77 28.07 -4.61
CA PRO A 5 6.51 28.58 -3.27
C PRO A 5 7.38 27.78 -2.30
N SER A 6 8.20 28.48 -1.54
CA SER A 6 8.92 27.87 -0.42
C SER A 6 7.88 27.44 0.61
N SER A 7 7.53 26.16 0.64
CA SER A 7 6.60 25.63 1.63
C SER A 7 7.33 25.36 2.95
N THR A 8 7.61 26.40 3.71
CA THR A 8 7.93 26.26 5.13
C THR A 8 6.64 26.40 5.94
N VAL A 9 5.68 25.53 5.68
CA VAL A 9 4.52 25.41 6.56
C VAL A 9 4.96 24.56 7.76
N PRO A 10 4.70 24.97 9.00
CA PRO A 10 4.93 24.12 10.16
C PRO A 10 4.08 22.85 10.00
N ILE A 11 4.75 21.70 9.88
CA ILE A 11 4.10 20.39 9.82
C ILE A 11 4.13 19.84 11.25
N SER A 12 3.05 19.19 11.70
CA SER A 12 3.04 18.45 12.96
C SER A 12 4.21 17.45 13.00
N ALA A 13 4.79 17.22 14.17
CA ALA A 13 5.97 16.37 14.32
C ALA A 13 5.74 14.93 13.82
N ASP A 14 4.47 14.48 13.79
CA ASP A 14 4.07 13.12 13.42
C ASP A 14 3.61 13.02 11.96
N HIS A 15 3.74 14.09 11.16
CA HIS A 15 3.30 14.13 9.77
C HIS A 15 4.43 14.46 8.81
N ASN A 16 4.27 14.01 7.57
CA ASN A 16 5.08 14.41 6.43
C ASN A 16 4.35 15.47 5.61
N THR A 17 5.05 16.12 4.66
CA THR A 17 4.42 17.06 3.72
C THR A 17 3.28 16.43 2.93
N ILE A 18 3.37 15.13 2.66
CA ILE A 18 2.32 14.33 2.02
C ILE A 18 2.09 13.10 2.90
N ASN A 19 0.86 12.87 3.30
CA ASN A 19 0.43 11.70 4.06
C ASN A 19 -0.65 10.98 3.24
N PRO A 20 -0.54 9.66 3.03
CA PRO A 20 -1.60 8.90 2.35
C PRO A 20 -2.86 8.88 3.21
N PHE A 21 -4.03 8.93 2.56
CA PHE A 21 -5.33 8.69 3.17
C PHE A 21 -5.95 7.44 2.55
N VAL A 22 -6.27 6.45 3.38
CA VAL A 22 -6.76 5.13 2.96
C VAL A 22 -8.21 4.97 3.39
N ILE A 23 -9.07 4.53 2.48
CA ILE A 23 -10.49 4.30 2.75
C ILE A 23 -10.75 2.79 2.69
N VAL A 24 -11.22 2.20 3.78
CA VAL A 24 -11.43 0.76 3.92
C VAL A 24 -12.80 0.45 4.52
N SER A 25 -13.31 -0.75 4.33
CA SER A 25 -14.61 -1.16 4.89
C SER A 25 -14.54 -1.54 6.39
N ASP A 26 -13.34 -1.75 6.94
CA ASP A 26 -13.09 -2.06 8.35
C ASP A 26 -11.77 -1.39 8.78
N ALA A 27 -11.87 -0.15 9.22
CA ALA A 27 -10.71 0.64 9.64
C ALA A 27 -9.99 0.01 10.86
N ASN A 28 -10.73 -0.59 11.79
CA ASN A 28 -10.13 -1.31 12.92
C ASN A 28 -9.31 -2.53 12.46
N GLY A 29 -9.84 -3.29 11.51
CA GLY A 29 -9.13 -4.41 10.91
C GLY A 29 -7.86 -3.97 10.20
N PHE A 30 -7.94 -2.88 9.43
CA PHE A 30 -6.80 -2.31 8.73
C PHE A 30 -5.70 -1.84 9.68
N ILE A 31 -6.05 -1.16 10.78
CA ILE A 31 -5.09 -0.75 11.81
C ILE A 31 -4.36 -1.98 12.35
N ARG A 32 -5.08 -3.02 12.80
CA ARG A 32 -4.47 -4.26 13.30
C ARG A 32 -3.58 -4.95 12.26
N PHE A 33 -3.97 -4.91 11.00
CA PHE A 33 -3.16 -5.45 9.91
C PHE A 33 -1.84 -4.70 9.77
N VAL A 34 -1.86 -3.38 9.73
CA VAL A 34 -0.65 -2.53 9.62
C VAL A 34 0.24 -2.69 10.84
N GLU A 35 -0.33 -2.79 12.03
CA GLU A 35 0.42 -3.05 13.27
C GLU A 35 1.13 -4.41 13.23
N ALA A 36 0.41 -5.45 12.85
CA ALA A 36 0.94 -6.82 12.86
C ALA A 36 1.97 -7.07 11.75
N VAL A 37 1.74 -6.54 10.55
CA VAL A 37 2.58 -6.80 9.36
C VAL A 37 3.77 -5.87 9.31
N PHE A 38 3.59 -4.61 9.64
CA PHE A 38 4.58 -3.55 9.41
C PHE A 38 5.08 -2.89 10.71
N GLY A 39 4.61 -3.34 11.87
CA GLY A 39 5.01 -2.77 13.16
C GLY A 39 4.50 -1.34 13.36
N GLY A 40 3.42 -0.97 12.69
CA GLY A 40 2.76 0.31 12.88
C GLY A 40 2.21 0.49 14.29
N LYS A 41 1.86 1.73 14.65
CA LYS A 41 1.18 2.05 15.90
C LYS A 41 0.10 3.07 15.64
N GLU A 42 -1.09 2.80 16.14
CA GLU A 42 -2.16 3.77 16.07
C GLU A 42 -1.90 4.97 16.99
N ALA A 43 -2.20 6.16 16.49
CA ALA A 43 -2.26 7.39 17.28
C ALA A 43 -3.67 7.53 17.88
N GLU A 44 -3.96 6.78 18.95
CA GLU A 44 -5.32 6.67 19.52
C GLU A 44 -5.97 8.02 19.87
N HIS A 45 -5.17 9.02 20.22
CA HIS A 45 -5.63 10.34 20.65
C HIS A 45 -6.28 11.18 19.52
N VAL A 46 -6.06 10.80 18.24
CA VAL A 46 -6.68 11.47 17.08
C VAL A 46 -7.84 10.69 16.49
N ARG A 47 -8.09 9.47 17.00
CA ARG A 47 -9.21 8.66 16.53
C ARG A 47 -10.53 9.40 16.70
N THR A 48 -11.28 9.53 15.62
CA THR A 48 -12.57 10.20 15.60
C THR A 48 -13.63 9.26 15.05
N LEU A 49 -14.74 9.14 15.77
CA LEU A 49 -15.90 8.34 15.36
C LEU A 49 -16.98 9.24 14.78
N ASP A 50 -17.68 8.73 13.80
CA ASP A 50 -18.91 9.31 13.30
C ASP A 50 -20.11 8.91 14.18
N ARG A 51 -21.27 9.51 13.91
CA ARG A 51 -22.52 9.27 14.65
C ARG A 51 -22.99 7.82 14.58
N ASP A 52 -22.62 7.09 13.53
CA ASP A 52 -22.92 5.67 13.32
C ASP A 52 -21.90 4.73 13.99
N GLY A 53 -20.90 5.29 14.69
CA GLY A 53 -19.83 4.54 15.36
C GLY A 53 -18.70 4.11 14.43
N LYS A 54 -18.77 4.40 13.14
CA LYS A 54 -17.66 4.17 12.18
C LYS A 54 -16.52 5.15 12.44
N ILE A 55 -15.31 4.73 12.16
CA ILE A 55 -14.13 5.62 12.22
C ILE A 55 -14.16 6.54 11.00
N ILE A 56 -14.28 7.84 11.22
CA ILE A 56 -14.17 8.84 10.15
C ILE A 56 -12.74 9.37 9.99
N HIS A 57 -11.92 9.21 11.02
CA HIS A 57 -10.51 9.54 11.01
C HIS A 57 -9.74 8.70 12.02
N ALA A 58 -8.67 8.10 11.60
CA ALA A 58 -7.64 7.51 12.44
C ALA A 58 -6.27 7.65 11.76
N GLU A 59 -5.22 7.47 12.52
CA GLU A 59 -3.84 7.56 12.05
C GLU A 59 -3.03 6.37 12.56
N VAL A 60 -2.21 5.80 11.67
CA VAL A 60 -1.23 4.76 12.01
C VAL A 60 0.15 5.24 11.61
N VAL A 61 1.05 5.31 12.57
CA VAL A 61 2.44 5.70 12.36
C VAL A 61 3.26 4.43 12.04
N VAL A 62 3.94 4.44 10.91
CA VAL A 62 4.83 3.36 10.46
C VAL A 62 6.21 3.96 10.16
N GLY A 63 7.20 3.65 10.98
CA GLY A 63 8.52 4.30 10.87
C GLY A 63 8.40 5.81 11.00
N GLY A 64 8.84 6.54 9.98
CA GLY A 64 8.72 8.01 9.92
C GLY A 64 7.53 8.52 9.12
N SER A 65 6.53 7.69 8.85
CA SER A 65 5.37 8.06 8.02
C SER A 65 4.05 7.82 8.73
N THR A 66 3.07 8.68 8.46
CA THR A 66 1.70 8.52 8.99
C THR A 66 0.76 8.17 7.86
N ILE A 67 -0.02 7.11 8.05
CA ILE A 67 -1.14 6.72 7.21
C ILE A 67 -2.41 7.19 7.90
N MET A 68 -3.14 8.08 7.25
CA MET A 68 -4.48 8.48 7.66
C MET A 68 -5.49 7.49 7.07
N LEU A 69 -6.56 7.20 7.77
CA LEU A 69 -7.57 6.26 7.29
C LEU A 69 -8.96 6.56 7.83
N SER A 70 -9.96 6.02 7.14
CA SER A 70 -11.35 6.01 7.59
C SER A 70 -12.08 4.75 7.15
N ASP A 71 -13.20 4.46 7.82
CA ASP A 71 -14.21 3.56 7.28
C ASP A 71 -14.86 4.17 6.03
N SER A 72 -15.13 3.33 5.03
CA SER A 72 -15.94 3.72 3.86
C SER A 72 -17.40 3.91 4.25
N LYS A 73 -18.10 4.77 3.51
CA LYS A 73 -19.56 4.88 3.55
C LYS A 73 -20.17 4.10 2.37
N ASP A 74 -21.43 3.73 2.48
CA ASP A 74 -22.12 2.89 1.50
C ASP A 74 -22.23 3.56 0.11
N ASP A 75 -22.24 4.90 0.07
CA ASP A 75 -22.31 5.71 -1.14
C ASP A 75 -20.93 6.15 -1.67
N TRP A 76 -19.84 5.78 -0.99
CA TRP A 76 -18.51 6.16 -1.43
C TRP A 76 -18.00 5.22 -2.52
N PRO A 77 -17.24 5.74 -3.49
CA PRO A 77 -16.62 4.91 -4.50
C PRO A 77 -15.55 4.01 -3.88
N PHE A 78 -15.39 2.81 -4.44
CA PHE A 78 -14.24 1.97 -4.13
C PHE A 78 -12.94 2.69 -4.55
N THR A 79 -12.06 2.90 -3.60
CA THR A 79 -10.83 3.69 -3.80
C THR A 79 -9.64 2.96 -3.16
N PRO A 80 -9.07 1.95 -3.83
CA PRO A 80 -7.91 1.23 -3.31
C PRO A 80 -6.68 2.14 -3.30
N ALA A 81 -5.86 1.99 -2.27
CA ALA A 81 -4.57 2.67 -2.17
C ALA A 81 -3.45 1.83 -2.79
N PHE A 82 -2.44 2.52 -3.35
CA PHE A 82 -1.16 1.92 -3.73
C PHE A 82 -0.09 2.48 -2.81
N LEU A 83 0.50 1.63 -2.00
CA LEU A 83 1.43 2.02 -0.96
C LEU A 83 2.77 1.32 -1.16
N GLN A 84 3.86 2.09 -1.04
CA GLN A 84 5.21 1.56 -1.03
C GLN A 84 5.75 1.64 0.40
N ILE A 85 6.35 0.54 0.86
CA ILE A 85 6.93 0.47 2.19
C ILE A 85 8.31 -0.20 2.13
N TYR A 86 9.25 0.35 2.90
CA TYR A 86 10.55 -0.27 3.13
C TYR A 86 10.49 -1.12 4.38
N VAL A 87 10.90 -2.37 4.27
CA VAL A 87 10.90 -3.37 5.35
C VAL A 87 12.28 -4.00 5.48
N SER A 88 12.63 -4.44 6.67
CA SER A 88 13.89 -5.14 6.92
C SER A 88 13.83 -6.63 6.61
N ASP A 89 12.63 -7.22 6.56
CA ASP A 89 12.38 -8.64 6.34
C ASP A 89 11.02 -8.79 5.62
N ALA A 90 11.07 -8.79 4.29
CA ALA A 90 9.88 -8.90 3.46
C ALA A 90 9.24 -10.29 3.56
N GLU A 91 10.03 -11.34 3.80
CA GLU A 91 9.50 -12.70 3.92
C GLU A 91 8.63 -12.87 5.16
N THR A 92 9.07 -12.34 6.30
CA THR A 92 8.25 -12.29 7.53
C THR A 92 6.99 -11.46 7.31
N CYS A 93 7.08 -10.31 6.64
CA CYS A 93 5.91 -9.49 6.30
C CYS A 93 4.92 -10.25 5.41
N LEU A 94 5.39 -10.94 4.36
CA LEU A 94 4.55 -11.74 3.47
C LEU A 94 3.81 -12.86 4.22
N ASN A 95 4.52 -13.59 5.08
CA ASN A 95 3.95 -14.68 5.86
C ASN A 95 2.89 -14.17 6.84
N THR A 96 3.17 -13.09 7.56
CA THR A 96 2.21 -12.47 8.49
C THR A 96 0.99 -11.93 7.75
N ALA A 97 1.20 -11.22 6.64
CA ALA A 97 0.11 -10.69 5.83
C ALA A 97 -0.80 -11.79 5.28
N ALA A 98 -0.21 -12.89 4.78
CA ALA A 98 -0.99 -14.03 4.27
C ALA A 98 -1.84 -14.68 5.38
N GLN A 99 -1.32 -14.82 6.60
CA GLN A 99 -2.09 -15.32 7.75
C GLN A 99 -3.27 -14.40 8.11
N LEU A 100 -3.17 -13.11 7.79
CA LEU A 100 -4.22 -12.10 8.01
C LEU A 100 -5.11 -11.89 6.78
N GLY A 101 -5.04 -12.77 5.79
CA GLY A 101 -5.93 -12.79 4.63
C GLY A 101 -5.48 -11.96 3.43
N ALA A 102 -4.24 -11.46 3.43
CA ALA A 102 -3.68 -10.83 2.24
C ALA A 102 -3.27 -11.87 1.18
N GLN A 103 -3.33 -11.46 -0.06
CA GLN A 103 -2.87 -12.25 -1.20
C GLN A 103 -1.46 -11.78 -1.61
N VAL A 104 -0.51 -12.70 -1.68
CA VAL A 104 0.80 -12.43 -2.31
C VAL A 104 0.59 -12.39 -3.82
N VAL A 105 0.76 -11.21 -4.43
CA VAL A 105 0.59 -11.01 -5.88
C VAL A 105 1.91 -10.98 -6.63
N THR A 106 2.99 -10.57 -5.98
CA THR A 106 4.35 -10.71 -6.50
C THR A 106 5.21 -11.35 -5.40
N PRO A 107 5.74 -12.56 -5.61
CA PRO A 107 6.65 -13.16 -4.66
C PRO A 107 7.93 -12.32 -4.53
N LEU A 108 8.64 -12.48 -3.42
CA LEU A 108 9.89 -11.77 -3.18
C LEU A 108 10.92 -12.12 -4.27
N CYS A 109 11.43 -11.11 -4.95
CA CYS A 109 12.39 -11.26 -6.05
C CYS A 109 13.35 -10.08 -6.10
N ASP A 110 14.46 -10.26 -6.80
CA ASP A 110 15.46 -9.21 -7.01
C ASP A 110 14.87 -8.03 -7.78
N PHE A 111 15.27 -6.84 -7.40
CA PHE A 111 14.79 -5.60 -8.00
C PHE A 111 15.92 -4.57 -8.17
N TYR A 112 15.62 -3.47 -8.85
CA TYR A 112 16.60 -2.43 -9.15
C TYR A 112 17.13 -1.73 -7.90
N GLY A 113 18.33 -1.18 -8.00
CA GLY A 113 18.87 -0.25 -7.00
C GLY A 113 19.32 -0.91 -5.71
N GLY A 114 19.55 -2.23 -5.71
CA GLY A 114 19.98 -2.95 -4.51
C GLY A 114 18.83 -3.26 -3.56
N TYR A 115 17.65 -3.51 -4.12
CA TYR A 115 16.47 -3.94 -3.37
C TYR A 115 15.95 -5.27 -3.87
N ARG A 116 15.27 -5.98 -2.98
CA ARG A 116 14.32 -7.05 -3.31
C ARG A 116 12.92 -6.46 -3.21
N LEU A 117 12.01 -6.97 -4.03
CA LEU A 117 10.63 -6.48 -4.11
C LEU A 117 9.65 -7.62 -3.94
N ALA A 118 8.61 -7.37 -3.18
CA ALA A 118 7.41 -8.18 -3.16
C ALA A 118 6.16 -7.29 -3.21
N ARG A 119 5.00 -7.88 -3.52
CA ARG A 119 3.71 -7.18 -3.43
C ARG A 119 2.66 -8.05 -2.79
N ILE A 120 1.82 -7.42 -2.00
CA ILE A 120 0.62 -8.03 -1.45
C ILE A 120 -0.60 -7.18 -1.78
N LEU A 121 -1.73 -7.84 -1.92
CA LEU A 121 -3.05 -7.23 -1.94
C LEU A 121 -3.68 -7.53 -0.58
N ASP A 122 -3.94 -6.50 0.21
CA ASP A 122 -4.55 -6.67 1.52
C ASP A 122 -6.04 -7.05 1.43
N PRO A 123 -6.71 -7.41 2.53
CA PRO A 123 -8.14 -7.80 2.50
C PRO A 123 -9.07 -6.70 1.97
N TRP A 124 -8.67 -5.44 2.01
CA TRP A 124 -9.43 -4.28 1.50
C TRP A 124 -9.04 -3.89 0.08
N LYS A 125 -8.17 -4.70 -0.58
CA LYS A 125 -7.69 -4.49 -1.95
C LYS A 125 -6.73 -3.32 -2.12
N ASN A 126 -6.07 -2.87 -1.07
CA ASN A 126 -4.93 -1.99 -1.22
C ASN A 126 -3.70 -2.79 -1.67
N LEU A 127 -2.95 -2.25 -2.62
CA LEU A 127 -1.74 -2.87 -3.14
C LEU A 127 -0.53 -2.29 -2.42
N TRP A 128 0.20 -3.16 -1.72
CA TRP A 128 1.41 -2.82 -1.00
C TRP A 128 2.64 -3.30 -1.78
N TRP A 129 3.60 -2.41 -1.96
CA TRP A 129 4.90 -2.68 -2.54
C TRP A 129 5.93 -2.72 -1.43
N LEU A 130 6.44 -3.91 -1.11
CA LEU A 130 7.44 -4.12 -0.08
C LEU A 130 8.82 -4.06 -0.70
N TYR A 131 9.64 -3.14 -0.24
CA TYR A 131 11.04 -2.99 -0.64
C TYR A 131 11.91 -3.41 0.52
N GLU A 132 12.74 -4.41 0.31
CA GLU A 132 13.76 -4.86 1.26
C GLU A 132 15.14 -4.54 0.71
N PRO A 133 16.02 -3.86 1.48
CA PRO A 133 17.40 -3.65 1.03
C PRO A 133 18.09 -4.98 0.79
N ASP A 134 18.68 -5.15 -0.39
CA ASP A 134 19.50 -6.33 -0.68
C ASP A 134 20.83 -6.19 0.08
N THR A 135 21.13 -7.18 0.91
CA THR A 135 22.40 -7.24 1.66
C THR A 135 23.57 -7.77 0.82
N GLN A 136 23.29 -8.30 -0.38
CA GLN A 136 24.32 -8.74 -1.29
C GLN A 136 24.90 -7.55 -2.06
N PRO A 137 26.21 -7.53 -2.33
CA PRO A 137 26.79 -6.46 -3.14
C PRO A 137 26.14 -6.47 -4.53
N VAL A 138 25.53 -5.34 -4.90
CA VAL A 138 24.90 -5.15 -6.22
C VAL A 138 25.93 -5.50 -7.30
N SER A 139 25.73 -6.58 -8.02
CA SER A 139 26.54 -6.89 -9.18
C SER A 139 26.33 -5.77 -10.20
N GLN A 140 27.39 -5.13 -10.64
CA GLN A 140 27.35 -4.00 -11.58
C GLN A 140 26.70 -4.35 -12.92
N ASN A 141 26.48 -5.61 -13.21
CA ASN A 141 25.87 -6.11 -14.44
C ASN A 141 24.35 -5.85 -14.58
N GLN A 142 23.68 -5.33 -13.56
CA GLN A 142 22.24 -4.98 -13.64
C GLN A 142 21.98 -3.59 -14.25
N ARG A 143 23.02 -2.82 -14.57
CA ARG A 143 22.88 -1.53 -15.26
C ARG A 143 22.79 -1.64 -16.79
N ASP A 144 23.05 -2.81 -17.35
CA ASP A 144 23.01 -3.02 -18.79
C ASP A 144 21.58 -3.28 -19.26
N SER A 145 20.85 -2.21 -19.43
CA SER A 145 19.56 -2.32 -20.07
C SER A 145 19.20 -1.15 -20.97
N ASP A 146 20.12 -0.68 -21.76
CA ASP A 146 19.83 0.13 -22.95
C ASP A 146 19.22 -0.68 -24.10
N THR A 147 18.85 -1.95 -23.86
CA THR A 147 18.07 -2.72 -24.82
C THR A 147 16.62 -2.25 -24.79
N GLU A 148 16.11 -1.88 -25.93
CA GLU A 148 14.76 -1.33 -26.11
C GLU A 148 13.69 -2.20 -25.43
N TRP A 149 12.79 -1.59 -24.71
CA TRP A 149 11.73 -2.23 -23.93
C TRP A 149 10.86 -3.18 -24.75
N HIS A 150 10.80 -2.97 -26.07
CA HIS A 150 9.95 -3.72 -27.00
C HIS A 150 10.39 -5.17 -27.24
N ASP A 151 11.67 -5.48 -27.05
CA ASP A 151 12.23 -6.80 -27.38
C ASP A 151 12.42 -7.71 -26.17
N ARG A 152 12.05 -7.26 -24.97
CA ARG A 152 12.22 -8.04 -23.74
C ARG A 152 10.95 -8.80 -23.36
N LYS A 153 11.14 -10.05 -22.93
CA LYS A 153 10.06 -10.74 -22.22
C LYS A 153 9.67 -9.94 -20.98
N PRO A 154 8.36 -9.69 -20.74
CA PRO A 154 7.90 -9.02 -19.53
C PRO A 154 8.49 -9.69 -18.28
N SER A 155 9.00 -8.90 -17.35
CA SER A 155 9.51 -9.41 -16.07
C SER A 155 8.36 -9.92 -15.19
N LEU A 156 8.68 -10.79 -14.23
CA LEU A 156 7.71 -11.23 -13.22
C LEU A 156 7.05 -10.03 -12.53
N VAL A 157 7.84 -9.02 -12.18
CA VAL A 157 7.37 -7.79 -11.53
C VAL A 157 6.37 -7.03 -12.40
N TYR A 158 6.58 -6.99 -13.72
CA TYR A 158 5.66 -6.35 -14.65
C TYR A 158 4.36 -7.16 -14.83
N THR A 159 4.49 -8.47 -15.11
CA THR A 159 3.31 -9.32 -15.38
C THR A 159 2.37 -9.38 -14.18
N THR A 160 2.90 -9.63 -13.00
CA THR A 160 2.09 -9.71 -11.77
C THR A 160 1.42 -8.38 -11.43
N LEU A 161 2.04 -7.23 -11.75
CA LEU A 161 1.39 -5.94 -11.60
C LEU A 161 0.22 -5.79 -12.58
N MET A 162 0.43 -6.10 -13.87
CA MET A 162 -0.62 -5.98 -14.89
C MET A 162 -1.81 -6.88 -14.59
N ASP A 163 -1.56 -8.12 -14.19
CA ASP A 163 -2.60 -9.08 -13.80
C ASP A 163 -3.40 -8.56 -12.59
N THR A 164 -2.68 -8.04 -11.57
CA THR A 164 -3.32 -7.47 -10.39
C THR A 164 -4.18 -6.25 -10.76
N MET A 165 -3.63 -5.32 -11.54
CA MET A 165 -4.37 -4.13 -11.97
C MET A 165 -5.59 -4.48 -12.81
N GLY A 166 -5.49 -5.50 -13.67
CA GLY A 166 -6.62 -5.99 -14.46
C GLY A 166 -7.73 -6.59 -13.59
N SER A 167 -7.38 -7.22 -12.46
CA SER A 167 -8.32 -7.86 -11.54
C SER A 167 -8.90 -6.91 -10.48
N LEU A 168 -8.28 -5.76 -10.23
CA LEU A 168 -8.78 -4.72 -9.32
C LEU A 168 -9.99 -3.97 -9.86
N GLY A 169 -10.52 -4.40 -11.02
CA GLY A 169 -11.73 -3.86 -11.61
C GLY A 169 -12.86 -3.73 -10.58
N ARG A 170 -13.73 -2.75 -10.82
CA ARG A 170 -14.86 -2.40 -9.95
C ARG A 170 -15.49 -3.64 -9.33
N PRO A 171 -15.86 -3.62 -8.02
CA PRO A 171 -16.69 -4.66 -7.44
C PRO A 171 -17.87 -4.89 -8.37
N GLU A 172 -18.16 -6.16 -8.70
CA GLU A 172 -19.36 -6.51 -9.47
C GLU A 172 -20.53 -5.75 -8.89
N SER A 173 -21.17 -4.92 -9.71
CA SER A 173 -22.40 -4.25 -9.33
C SER A 173 -23.37 -5.36 -8.90
N ARG A 174 -23.75 -5.38 -7.62
CA ARG A 174 -24.89 -6.18 -7.17
C ARG A 174 -26.02 -5.86 -8.14
N GLU A 175 -26.35 -6.81 -8.99
CA GLU A 175 -27.60 -6.80 -9.72
C GLU A 175 -28.69 -6.56 -8.69
N ARG A 176 -29.30 -5.38 -8.76
CA ARG A 176 -30.52 -5.11 -8.03
C ARG A 176 -31.58 -5.93 -8.77
N ASP A 177 -31.90 -7.09 -8.21
CA ASP A 177 -33.09 -7.82 -8.57
C ASP A 177 -34.28 -6.86 -8.35
N HIS A 178 -34.70 -6.23 -9.42
CA HIS A 178 -36.03 -5.66 -9.54
C HIS A 178 -36.96 -6.83 -9.87
N GLU A 179 -37.39 -7.56 -8.88
CA GLU A 179 -38.61 -8.31 -9.00
C GLU A 179 -39.80 -7.36 -8.79
N SER A 180 -40.59 -7.33 -9.83
CA SER A 180 -41.86 -6.62 -10.00
C SER A 180 -42.95 -7.16 -9.09
#